data_cacf466fb8b9ca6f0b376cff24d13692
#
_entry.id   cacf466fb8b9ca6f0b376cff24d13692
#
_cell.length_a   1.000
_cell.length_b   1.000
_cell.length_c   1.000
_cell.angle_alpha   90.00
_cell.angle_beta   90.00
_cell.angle_gamma   90.00
#
_symmetry.space_group_name_H-M   'P 1'
#
loop_
_entity.id
_entity.type
_entity.pdbx_description
1 polymer ?
#
loop_
_entity_poly.entity_id
_entity_poly.type
_entity_poly.pdbx_seq_one_letter_code
_entity_poly.pdbx_strand_id
1 'polypeptide(L)'
;PSNSSAASDVYKRQVLEDFGIQGATTLCTAAATYGLIAGSMMGGPIGKMLIERHNLLATVVPEDDSLLVEEEMKHERHTTMYPAASFQLIVAMGIGTVLSRLLSLTGMTFPIYIGAMIAAAIIRNVGEYGGGYTVYMGEINDIGGICLSLFLGMAMITLKLWQLAELALPLIVLLAGQTLFMILYVVLVVFNIMGRDYDAAVIVSGTCGFGMGATPNAMANMQAICDKYSPSVKAYLLIPLVGSLFADFLNSLVITVFINFI
;
A
#
# COMPACT_ATOMS: atom_id res chain seq x y z
N PRO A 1 7.41 -4.29 -0.69
CA PRO A 1 6.09 -4.05 -1.34
C PRO A 1 5.41 -2.79 -0.84
N SER A 2 5.54 -2.44 0.47
CA SER A 2 4.93 -1.24 1.05
C SER A 2 5.46 0.10 0.50
N ASN A 3 6.60 0.09 -0.20
CA ASN A 3 7.20 1.28 -0.80
C ASN A 3 6.75 1.55 -2.25
N SER A 4 5.97 0.67 -2.86
CA SER A 4 5.57 0.83 -4.26
C SER A 4 4.65 2.03 -4.46
N SER A 5 3.74 2.32 -3.52
CA SER A 5 2.86 3.49 -3.60
C SER A 5 3.64 4.81 -3.54
N ALA A 6 4.60 4.93 -2.60
CA ALA A 6 5.44 6.13 -2.47
C ALA A 6 6.37 6.32 -3.68
N ALA A 7 6.97 5.24 -4.20
CA ALA A 7 7.78 5.28 -5.41
C ALA A 7 6.94 5.60 -6.66
N SER A 8 5.70 5.10 -6.72
CA SER A 8 4.71 5.45 -7.75
C SER A 8 4.41 6.94 -7.74
N ASP A 9 4.22 7.52 -6.56
CA ASP A 9 3.92 8.95 -6.43
C ASP A 9 5.09 9.84 -6.83
N VAL A 10 6.34 9.45 -6.50
CA VAL A 10 7.55 10.16 -6.95
C VAL A 10 7.65 10.16 -8.48
N TYR A 11 7.42 9.00 -9.10
CA TYR A 11 7.46 8.87 -10.54
C TYR A 11 6.38 9.71 -11.22
N LYS A 12 5.13 9.65 -10.72
CA LYS A 12 4.02 10.47 -11.23
C LYS A 12 4.34 11.96 -11.21
N ARG A 13 4.95 12.43 -10.12
CA ARG A 13 5.38 13.82 -9.96
C ARG A 13 6.38 14.21 -11.04
N GLN A 14 7.40 13.39 -11.23
CA GLN A 14 8.49 13.66 -12.15
C GLN A 14 8.01 13.70 -13.60
N VAL A 15 7.16 12.75 -13.99
CA VAL A 15 6.56 12.71 -15.32
C VAL A 15 5.65 13.92 -15.58
N LEU A 16 4.82 14.32 -14.62
CA LEU A 16 3.92 15.47 -14.77
C LEU A 16 4.68 16.80 -14.83
N GLU A 17 5.81 16.92 -14.12
CA GLU A 17 6.68 18.09 -14.24
C GLU A 17 7.41 18.14 -15.59
N ASP A 18 7.82 17.00 -16.11
CA ASP A 18 8.42 16.87 -17.46
C ASP A 18 7.42 17.26 -18.57
N PHE A 19 6.12 17.08 -18.35
CA PHE A 19 5.05 17.59 -19.21
C PHE A 19 4.72 19.08 -18.99
N GLY A 20 5.47 19.78 -18.15
CA GLY A 20 5.34 21.24 -17.96
C GLY A 20 4.18 21.66 -17.05
N ILE A 21 3.56 20.75 -16.30
CA ILE A 21 2.50 21.07 -15.32
C ILE A 21 3.15 21.58 -14.04
N GLN A 22 3.23 22.92 -13.92
CA GLN A 22 3.78 23.56 -12.72
C GLN A 22 2.94 23.22 -11.48
N GLY A 23 3.61 22.83 -10.39
CA GLY A 23 2.94 22.52 -9.12
C GLY A 23 2.41 21.08 -9.00
N ALA A 24 2.60 20.22 -10.00
CA ALA A 24 2.17 18.83 -9.98
C ALA A 24 2.72 18.07 -8.75
N THR A 25 3.98 18.25 -8.41
CA THR A 25 4.61 17.65 -7.22
C THR A 25 3.88 18.03 -5.94
N THR A 26 3.54 19.31 -5.78
CA THR A 26 2.86 19.83 -4.59
C THR A 26 1.45 19.25 -4.49
N LEU A 27 0.72 19.20 -5.61
CA LEU A 27 -0.63 18.67 -5.70
C LEU A 27 -0.68 17.18 -5.36
N CYS A 28 0.21 16.39 -5.97
CA CYS A 28 0.31 14.95 -5.71
C CYS A 28 0.70 14.65 -4.26
N THR A 29 1.63 15.43 -3.68
CA THR A 29 2.03 15.24 -2.28
C THR A 29 0.88 15.54 -1.31
N ALA A 30 0.14 16.62 -1.56
CA ALA A 30 -1.01 16.99 -0.74
C ALA A 30 -2.12 15.92 -0.85
N ALA A 31 -2.40 15.44 -2.06
CA ALA A 31 -3.39 14.37 -2.29
C ALA A 31 -2.98 13.06 -1.61
N ALA A 32 -1.71 12.65 -1.74
CA ALA A 32 -1.18 11.45 -1.10
C ALA A 32 -1.27 11.53 0.42
N THR A 33 -0.90 12.68 1.00
CA THR A 33 -1.00 12.91 2.44
C THR A 33 -2.43 12.85 2.94
N TYR A 34 -3.35 13.51 2.24
CA TYR A 34 -4.77 13.44 2.54
C TYR A 34 -5.26 11.99 2.49
N GLY A 35 -4.89 11.24 1.45
CA GLY A 35 -5.28 9.85 1.28
C GLY A 35 -4.81 8.95 2.42
N LEU A 36 -3.55 9.12 2.86
CA LEU A 36 -3.00 8.39 4.01
C LEU A 36 -3.79 8.67 5.30
N ILE A 37 -4.11 9.93 5.58
CA ILE A 37 -4.88 10.32 6.76
C ILE A 37 -6.31 9.82 6.66
N ALA A 38 -7.01 10.11 5.56
CA ALA A 38 -8.40 9.73 5.35
C ALA A 38 -8.57 8.20 5.36
N GLY A 39 -7.67 7.46 4.68
CA GLY A 39 -7.70 6.00 4.65
C GLY A 39 -7.54 5.37 6.03
N SER A 40 -6.64 5.91 6.86
CA SER A 40 -6.47 5.45 8.24
C SER A 40 -7.67 5.78 9.13
N MET A 41 -8.27 6.95 8.95
CA MET A 41 -9.40 7.38 9.77
C MET A 41 -10.72 6.69 9.43
N MET A 42 -10.91 6.27 8.16
CA MET A 42 -12.17 5.68 7.71
C MET A 42 -12.31 4.20 8.03
N GLY A 43 -11.22 3.44 7.96
CA GLY A 43 -11.26 1.98 8.02
C GLY A 43 -11.89 1.45 9.30
N GLY A 44 -11.41 1.92 10.46
CA GLY A 44 -11.94 1.54 11.77
C GLY A 44 -13.44 1.83 11.93
N PRO A 45 -13.90 3.06 11.75
CA PRO A 45 -15.32 3.41 11.87
C PRO A 45 -16.25 2.66 10.91
N ILE A 46 -15.83 2.47 9.65
CA ILE A 46 -16.65 1.76 8.66
C ILE A 46 -16.73 0.26 9.00
N GLY A 47 -15.60 -0.38 9.32
CA GLY A 47 -15.58 -1.78 9.75
C GLY A 47 -16.44 -2.00 11.00
N LYS A 48 -16.29 -1.13 12.02
CA LYS A 48 -17.13 -1.16 13.22
C LYS A 48 -18.62 -1.02 12.88
N MET A 49 -18.99 -0.03 12.06
CA MET A 49 -20.37 0.19 11.64
C MET A 49 -20.98 -1.05 10.98
N LEU A 50 -20.24 -1.72 10.11
CA LEU A 50 -20.72 -2.94 9.43
C LEU A 50 -20.89 -4.10 10.41
N ILE A 51 -19.94 -4.30 11.33
CA ILE A 51 -19.99 -5.35 12.35
C ILE A 51 -21.20 -5.15 13.26
N GLU A 52 -21.40 -3.95 13.79
CA GLU A 52 -22.48 -3.66 14.73
C GLU A 52 -23.85 -3.66 14.03
N ARG A 53 -23.96 -3.08 12.82
CA ARG A 53 -25.23 -2.99 12.10
C ARG A 53 -25.76 -4.35 11.63
N HIS A 54 -24.86 -5.27 11.27
CA HIS A 54 -25.24 -6.61 10.77
C HIS A 54 -25.09 -7.70 11.84
N ASN A 55 -24.72 -7.34 13.06
CA ASN A 55 -24.50 -8.27 14.18
C ASN A 55 -23.56 -9.44 13.82
N LEU A 56 -22.46 -9.14 13.12
CA LEU A 56 -21.57 -10.13 12.51
C LEU A 56 -20.77 -10.96 13.52
N LEU A 57 -20.68 -10.50 14.77
CA LEU A 57 -19.99 -11.26 15.83
C LEU A 57 -20.65 -12.62 16.13
N ALA A 58 -21.95 -12.77 15.82
CA ALA A 58 -22.64 -14.03 15.97
C ALA A 58 -22.21 -15.11 14.93
N THR A 59 -21.55 -14.69 13.87
CA THR A 59 -21.08 -15.55 12.76
C THR A 59 -19.58 -15.82 12.81
N VAL A 60 -18.88 -15.31 13.82
CA VAL A 60 -17.45 -15.57 14.00
C VAL A 60 -17.25 -17.03 14.34
N VAL A 61 -16.67 -17.79 13.41
CA VAL A 61 -16.15 -19.13 13.68
C VAL A 61 -14.82 -18.92 14.41
N PRO A 62 -14.59 -19.55 15.58
CA PRO A 62 -13.28 -19.49 16.22
C PRO A 62 -12.26 -20.14 15.27
N GLU A 63 -11.51 -19.33 14.54
CA GLU A 63 -10.36 -19.82 13.81
C GLU A 63 -9.23 -20.06 14.81
N ASP A 64 -8.46 -21.11 14.56
CA ASP A 64 -7.34 -21.48 15.42
C ASP A 64 -6.26 -20.39 15.29
N ASP A 65 -6.19 -19.51 16.29
CA ASP A 65 -5.25 -18.37 16.37
C ASP A 65 -3.77 -18.78 16.28
N SER A 66 -3.50 -20.09 16.40
CA SER A 66 -2.13 -20.61 16.45
C SER A 66 -1.31 -20.28 15.20
N LEU A 67 -1.96 -20.17 14.04
CA LEU A 67 -1.25 -19.95 12.77
C LEU A 67 -0.77 -18.51 12.58
N LEU A 68 -1.57 -17.49 12.98
CA LEU A 68 -1.17 -16.08 12.86
C LEU A 68 -0.20 -15.66 13.95
N VAL A 69 -0.46 -16.12 15.18
CA VAL A 69 0.40 -15.85 16.33
C VAL A 69 1.76 -16.56 16.17
N GLU A 70 1.78 -17.75 15.55
CA GLU A 70 3.04 -18.44 15.27
C GLU A 70 3.89 -17.76 14.19
N GLU A 71 3.30 -17.17 13.14
CA GLU A 71 4.08 -16.45 12.13
C GLU A 71 4.62 -15.10 12.64
N GLU A 72 3.82 -14.32 13.39
CA GLU A 72 4.30 -13.05 13.95
C GLU A 72 5.25 -13.24 15.16
N MET A 73 5.00 -14.22 16.03
CA MET A 73 5.86 -14.47 17.20
C MET A 73 7.12 -15.27 16.89
N LYS A 74 7.17 -16.04 15.80
CA LYS A 74 8.37 -16.77 15.39
C LYS A 74 9.46 -15.88 14.78
N HIS A 75 9.17 -14.65 14.44
CA HIS A 75 10.19 -13.73 13.92
C HIS A 75 10.75 -12.87 15.06
N GLU A 76 11.60 -13.48 15.90
CA GLU A 76 12.50 -12.69 16.76
C GLU A 76 13.37 -11.80 15.87
N ARG A 77 13.11 -10.49 15.93
CA ARG A 77 13.88 -9.48 15.22
C ARG A 77 15.28 -9.41 15.81
N HIS A 78 16.26 -9.87 15.07
CA HIS A 78 17.65 -9.80 15.48
C HIS A 78 18.31 -8.56 14.90
N THR A 79 18.79 -7.68 15.77
CA THR A 79 19.51 -6.46 15.37
C THR A 79 20.71 -6.74 14.45
N THR A 80 21.29 -7.93 14.54
CA THR A 80 22.39 -8.41 13.70
C THR A 80 21.99 -8.71 12.26
N MET A 81 20.68 -8.85 11.95
CA MET A 81 20.21 -9.22 10.63
C MET A 81 19.82 -7.99 9.76
N TYR A 82 19.70 -6.80 10.36
CA TYR A 82 19.40 -5.58 9.59
C TYR A 82 20.44 -5.23 8.51
N PRO A 83 21.76 -5.41 8.71
CA PRO A 83 22.71 -5.20 7.63
C PRO A 83 22.51 -6.16 6.46
N ALA A 84 22.18 -7.43 6.73
CA ALA A 84 21.90 -8.43 5.69
C ALA A 84 20.61 -8.10 4.94
N ALA A 85 19.54 -7.71 5.64
CA ALA A 85 18.29 -7.23 5.05
C ALA A 85 18.50 -5.99 4.17
N SER A 86 19.28 -5.01 4.66
CA SER A 86 19.65 -3.82 3.90
C SER A 86 20.41 -4.16 2.63
N PHE A 87 21.34 -5.10 2.70
CA PHE A 87 22.09 -5.59 1.54
C PHE A 87 21.18 -6.26 0.52
N GLN A 88 20.23 -7.09 0.96
CA GLN A 88 19.23 -7.71 0.08
C GLN A 88 18.39 -6.66 -0.65
N LEU A 89 17.96 -5.60 0.05
CA LEU A 89 17.24 -4.47 -0.56
C LEU A 89 18.08 -3.74 -1.60
N ILE A 90 19.35 -3.43 -1.29
CA ILE A 90 20.25 -2.74 -2.23
C ILE A 90 20.49 -3.59 -3.48
N VAL A 91 20.68 -4.90 -3.32
CA VAL A 91 20.84 -5.82 -4.45
C VAL A 91 19.57 -5.87 -5.30
N ALA A 92 18.39 -5.97 -4.67
CA ALA A 92 17.12 -5.94 -5.38
C ALA A 92 16.90 -4.63 -6.16
N MET A 93 17.27 -3.49 -5.57
CA MET A 93 17.21 -2.19 -6.23
C MET A 93 18.20 -2.11 -7.41
N GLY A 94 19.43 -2.60 -7.23
CA GLY A 94 20.46 -2.63 -8.27
C GLY A 94 20.04 -3.47 -9.49
N ILE A 95 19.58 -4.69 -9.25
CA ILE A 95 19.04 -5.57 -10.31
C ILE A 95 17.79 -4.92 -10.94
N GLY A 96 16.94 -4.31 -10.12
CA GLY A 96 15.74 -3.63 -10.53
C GLY A 96 15.98 -2.48 -11.50
N THR A 97 17.04 -1.69 -11.30
CA THR A 97 17.40 -0.61 -12.23
C THR A 97 17.79 -1.13 -13.62
N VAL A 98 18.51 -2.26 -13.67
CA VAL A 98 18.85 -2.92 -14.93
C VAL A 98 17.58 -3.45 -15.61
N LEU A 99 16.70 -4.07 -14.84
CA LEU A 99 15.45 -4.63 -15.36
C LEU A 99 14.49 -3.53 -15.85
N SER A 100 14.42 -2.40 -15.14
CA SER A 100 13.66 -1.21 -15.62
C SER A 100 14.20 -0.67 -16.93
N ARG A 101 15.53 -0.64 -17.11
CA ARG A 101 16.13 -0.25 -18.40
C ARG A 101 15.77 -1.21 -19.53
N LEU A 102 15.77 -2.52 -19.26
CA LEU A 102 15.35 -3.51 -20.26
C LEU A 102 13.87 -3.34 -20.63
N LEU A 103 13.01 -3.08 -19.64
CA LEU A 103 11.59 -2.80 -19.86
C LEU A 103 11.39 -1.53 -20.71
N SER A 104 12.17 -0.48 -20.50
CA SER A 104 12.08 0.76 -21.27
C SER A 104 12.46 0.59 -22.75
N LEU A 105 13.21 -0.45 -23.10
CA LEU A 105 13.51 -0.79 -24.51
C LEU A 105 12.26 -1.25 -25.28
N THR A 106 11.18 -1.60 -24.61
CA THR A 106 9.90 -1.95 -25.24
C THR A 106 9.17 -0.74 -25.82
N GLY A 107 9.67 0.49 -25.62
CA GLY A 107 9.05 1.73 -26.07
C GLY A 107 7.93 2.25 -25.16
N MET A 108 7.65 1.55 -24.06
CA MET A 108 6.70 1.99 -23.03
C MET A 108 7.43 2.61 -21.85
N THR A 109 6.91 3.70 -21.33
CA THR A 109 7.42 4.35 -20.11
C THR A 109 6.95 3.61 -18.87
N PHE A 110 7.81 2.74 -18.34
CA PHE A 110 7.56 2.07 -17.08
C PHE A 110 8.18 2.82 -15.89
N PRO A 111 7.49 2.93 -14.76
CA PRO A 111 8.10 3.42 -13.54
C PRO A 111 9.31 2.59 -13.11
N ILE A 112 10.37 3.26 -12.63
CA ILE A 112 11.64 2.62 -12.24
C ILE A 112 11.44 1.54 -11.16
N TYR A 113 10.46 1.72 -10.28
CA TYR A 113 10.19 0.76 -9.21
C TYR A 113 9.61 -0.58 -9.69
N ILE A 114 9.01 -0.67 -10.89
CA ILE A 114 8.50 -1.94 -11.43
C ILE A 114 9.64 -2.95 -11.58
N GLY A 115 10.78 -2.52 -12.12
CA GLY A 115 11.94 -3.39 -12.21
C GLY A 115 12.44 -3.87 -10.84
N ALA A 116 12.47 -2.97 -9.85
CA ALA A 116 12.85 -3.32 -8.49
C ALA A 116 11.86 -4.30 -7.84
N MET A 117 10.56 -4.14 -8.10
CA MET A 117 9.51 -5.03 -7.61
C MET A 117 9.64 -6.44 -8.21
N ILE A 118 9.87 -6.54 -9.52
CA ILE A 118 10.09 -7.82 -10.21
C ILE A 118 11.39 -8.47 -9.69
N ALA A 119 12.47 -7.70 -9.56
CA ALA A 119 13.74 -8.20 -9.02
C ALA A 119 13.58 -8.73 -7.59
N ALA A 120 12.88 -8.01 -6.73
CA ALA A 120 12.58 -8.45 -5.35
C ALA A 120 11.75 -9.73 -5.33
N ALA A 121 10.74 -9.84 -6.20
CA ALA A 121 9.93 -11.03 -6.33
C ALA A 121 10.77 -12.25 -6.78
N ILE A 122 11.66 -12.08 -7.75
CA ILE A 122 12.59 -13.14 -8.19
C ILE A 122 13.52 -13.55 -7.06
N ILE A 123 14.16 -12.60 -6.37
CA ILE A 123 15.07 -12.84 -5.26
C ILE A 123 14.36 -13.62 -4.14
N ARG A 124 13.14 -13.21 -3.79
CA ARG A 124 12.33 -13.89 -2.77
C ARG A 124 12.01 -15.33 -3.17
N ASN A 125 11.49 -15.53 -4.38
CA ASN A 125 11.14 -16.88 -4.85
C ASN A 125 12.37 -17.80 -4.94
N VAL A 126 13.50 -17.29 -5.42
CA VAL A 126 14.76 -18.07 -5.46
C VAL A 126 15.24 -18.41 -4.05
N GLY A 127 15.09 -17.50 -3.09
CA GLY A 127 15.42 -17.77 -1.68
C GLY A 127 14.54 -18.83 -1.04
N GLU A 128 13.23 -18.72 -1.21
CA GLU A 128 12.24 -19.64 -0.62
C GLU A 128 12.29 -21.04 -1.24
N TYR A 129 12.37 -21.14 -2.57
CA TYR A 129 12.38 -22.45 -3.27
C TYR A 129 13.76 -23.03 -3.51
N GLY A 130 14.80 -22.19 -3.60
CA GLY A 130 16.17 -22.62 -3.88
C GLY A 130 16.96 -23.04 -2.65
N GLY A 131 16.49 -22.75 -1.45
CA GLY A 131 17.13 -23.13 -0.18
C GLY A 131 18.55 -22.54 0.03
N GLY A 132 18.97 -21.59 -0.81
CA GLY A 132 20.33 -21.08 -0.85
C GLY A 132 20.62 -19.92 0.12
N TYR A 133 19.59 -19.18 0.51
CA TYR A 133 19.70 -18.04 1.45
C TYR A 133 18.35 -17.69 2.07
N THR A 134 18.41 -17.04 3.24
CA THR A 134 17.22 -16.62 3.97
C THR A 134 16.86 -15.19 3.61
N VAL A 135 15.57 -14.92 3.34
CA VAL A 135 15.06 -13.57 3.14
C VAL A 135 14.51 -13.04 4.48
N TYR A 136 15.07 -11.95 4.95
CA TYR A 136 14.74 -11.36 6.26
C TYR A 136 13.54 -10.40 6.13
N MET A 137 12.34 -10.96 5.92
CA MET A 137 11.15 -10.16 5.62
C MET A 137 10.75 -9.20 6.75
N GLY A 138 10.92 -9.58 8.02
CA GLY A 138 10.62 -8.73 9.16
C GLY A 138 11.48 -7.45 9.17
N GLU A 139 12.80 -7.62 9.05
CA GLU A 139 13.77 -6.53 9.03
C GLU A 139 13.62 -5.67 7.76
N ILE A 140 13.30 -6.30 6.62
CA ILE A 140 13.02 -5.59 5.35
C ILE A 140 11.77 -4.69 5.51
N ASN A 141 10.71 -5.18 6.13
CA ASN A 141 9.50 -4.41 6.37
C ASN A 141 9.75 -3.23 7.33
N ASP A 142 10.55 -3.44 8.37
CA ASP A 142 10.92 -2.37 9.31
C ASP A 142 11.73 -1.26 8.61
N ILE A 143 12.75 -1.64 7.80
CA ILE A 143 13.53 -0.69 6.99
C ILE A 143 12.61 0.06 6.03
N GLY A 144 11.69 -0.65 5.36
CA GLY A 144 10.70 -0.07 4.48
C GLY A 144 9.81 0.96 5.17
N GLY A 145 9.33 0.64 6.38
CA GLY A 145 8.52 1.56 7.21
C GLY A 145 9.28 2.81 7.62
N ILE A 146 10.55 2.67 8.02
CA ILE A 146 11.43 3.81 8.35
C ILE A 146 11.65 4.69 7.11
N CYS A 147 12.01 4.09 5.98
CA CYS A 147 12.23 4.81 4.72
C CYS A 147 10.97 5.55 4.26
N LEU A 148 9.79 4.92 4.38
CA LEU A 148 8.50 5.56 4.06
C LEU A 148 8.24 6.77 4.97
N SER A 149 8.46 6.62 6.27
CA SER A 149 8.26 7.71 7.24
C SER A 149 9.18 8.89 6.97
N LEU A 150 10.46 8.64 6.68
CA LEU A 150 11.43 9.66 6.31
C LEU A 150 11.05 10.33 4.98
N PHE A 151 10.63 9.55 3.99
CA PHE A 151 10.17 10.09 2.71
C PHE A 151 8.96 11.02 2.88
N LEU A 152 7.94 10.60 3.64
CA LEU A 152 6.77 11.42 3.92
C LEU A 152 7.14 12.70 4.68
N GLY A 153 8.03 12.60 5.67
CA GLY A 153 8.55 13.77 6.39
C GLY A 153 9.25 14.77 5.47
N MET A 154 10.16 14.29 4.62
CA MET A 154 10.83 15.13 3.63
C MET A 154 9.86 15.76 2.63
N ALA A 155 8.89 14.97 2.14
CA ALA A 155 7.87 15.44 1.21
C ALA A 155 7.03 16.57 1.83
N MET A 156 6.68 16.45 3.13
CA MET A 156 5.96 17.48 3.86
C MET A 156 6.75 18.78 4.02
N ILE A 157 8.04 18.68 4.35
CA ILE A 157 8.91 19.86 4.53
C ILE A 157 9.11 20.59 3.19
N THR A 158 9.18 19.87 2.09
CA THR A 158 9.38 20.46 0.75
C THR A 158 8.10 20.97 0.10
N LEU A 159 6.94 20.79 0.76
CA LEU A 159 5.64 21.15 0.21
C LEU A 159 5.49 22.67 0.08
N LYS A 160 5.31 23.16 -1.15
CA LYS A 160 5.14 24.58 -1.47
C LYS A 160 3.66 24.97 -1.36
N LEU A 161 3.18 25.25 -0.15
CA LEU A 161 1.76 25.51 0.14
C LEU A 161 1.15 26.66 -0.68
N TRP A 162 1.96 27.66 -1.07
CA TRP A 162 1.47 28.79 -1.88
C TRP A 162 1.08 28.38 -3.31
N GLN A 163 1.69 27.33 -3.87
CA GLN A 163 1.28 26.80 -5.17
C GLN A 163 -0.04 26.02 -5.10
N LEU A 164 -0.39 25.55 -3.92
CA LEU A 164 -1.65 24.85 -3.67
C LEU A 164 -2.85 25.80 -3.58
N ALA A 165 -2.62 27.08 -3.23
CA ALA A 165 -3.70 28.02 -2.96
C ALA A 165 -4.62 28.24 -4.17
N GLU A 166 -4.06 28.29 -5.38
CA GLU A 166 -4.83 28.47 -6.62
C GLU A 166 -5.63 27.23 -7.03
N LEU A 167 -5.17 26.04 -6.65
CA LEU A 167 -5.78 24.75 -6.99
C LEU A 167 -6.50 24.10 -5.80
N ALA A 168 -6.57 24.80 -4.66
CA ALA A 168 -7.10 24.24 -3.41
C ALA A 168 -8.57 23.82 -3.54
N LEU A 169 -9.41 24.65 -4.16
CA LEU A 169 -10.84 24.36 -4.25
C LEU A 169 -11.13 23.13 -5.13
N PRO A 170 -10.62 23.01 -6.37
CA PRO A 170 -10.78 21.82 -7.18
C PRO A 170 -10.22 20.56 -6.52
N LEU A 171 -9.06 20.69 -5.85
CA LEU A 171 -8.43 19.56 -5.15
C LEU A 171 -9.29 19.07 -3.97
N ILE A 172 -9.82 19.98 -3.15
CA ILE A 172 -10.70 19.62 -2.02
C ILE A 172 -11.96 18.92 -2.51
N VAL A 173 -12.60 19.44 -3.56
CA VAL A 173 -13.80 18.82 -4.15
C VAL A 173 -13.50 17.42 -4.68
N LEU A 174 -12.38 17.25 -5.38
CA LEU A 174 -11.95 15.96 -5.90
C LEU A 174 -11.66 14.97 -4.77
N LEU A 175 -10.92 15.37 -3.75
CA LEU A 175 -10.57 14.52 -2.61
C LEU A 175 -11.80 14.14 -1.77
N ALA A 176 -12.73 15.07 -1.57
CA ALA A 176 -14.00 14.79 -0.91
C ALA A 176 -14.85 13.81 -1.72
N GLY A 177 -14.94 14.03 -3.05
CA GLY A 177 -15.62 13.12 -3.97
C GLY A 177 -15.00 11.72 -3.97
N GLN A 178 -13.67 11.61 -3.98
CA GLN A 178 -12.95 10.35 -3.88
C GLN A 178 -13.25 9.63 -2.56
N THR A 179 -13.25 10.36 -1.45
CA THR A 179 -13.57 9.80 -0.13
C THR A 179 -15.00 9.24 -0.09
N LEU A 180 -15.98 10.02 -0.58
CA LEU A 180 -17.36 9.58 -0.66
C LEU A 180 -17.52 8.35 -1.57
N PHE A 181 -16.87 8.37 -2.74
CA PHE A 181 -16.85 7.23 -3.66
C PHE A 181 -16.27 6.00 -2.99
N MET A 182 -15.15 6.14 -2.26
CA MET A 182 -14.52 5.04 -1.56
C MET A 182 -15.44 4.43 -0.50
N ILE A 183 -16.11 5.25 0.30
CA ILE A 183 -17.08 4.78 1.31
C ILE A 183 -18.20 3.98 0.63
N LEU A 184 -18.80 4.51 -0.43
CA LEU A 184 -19.85 3.83 -1.18
C LEU A 184 -19.34 2.52 -1.78
N TYR A 185 -18.15 2.54 -2.39
CA TYR A 185 -17.54 1.37 -3.01
C TYR A 185 -17.29 0.24 -2.00
N VAL A 186 -16.67 0.53 -0.87
CA VAL A 186 -16.37 -0.54 0.11
C VAL A 186 -17.61 -1.10 0.77
N VAL A 187 -18.63 -0.27 1.02
CA VAL A 187 -19.87 -0.72 1.65
C VAL A 187 -20.80 -1.44 0.66
N LEU A 188 -20.94 -0.93 -0.57
CA LEU A 188 -21.88 -1.48 -1.53
C LEU A 188 -21.29 -2.59 -2.40
N VAL A 189 -19.99 -2.54 -2.70
CA VAL A 189 -19.35 -3.49 -3.60
C VAL A 189 -18.51 -4.50 -2.80
N VAL A 190 -17.48 -4.04 -2.10
CA VAL A 190 -16.53 -4.93 -1.42
C VAL A 190 -17.23 -5.79 -0.38
N PHE A 191 -18.00 -5.19 0.51
CA PHE A 191 -18.72 -5.92 1.57
C PHE A 191 -19.68 -6.97 1.00
N ASN A 192 -20.39 -6.64 -0.10
CA ASN A 192 -21.35 -7.57 -0.71
C ASN A 192 -20.68 -8.73 -1.46
N ILE A 193 -19.54 -8.46 -2.13
CA ILE A 193 -18.80 -9.49 -2.89
C ILE A 193 -18.06 -10.41 -1.95
N MET A 194 -17.54 -9.90 -0.83
CA MET A 194 -16.75 -10.69 0.13
C MET A 194 -17.59 -11.61 1.04
N GLY A 195 -18.92 -11.59 0.96
CA GLY A 195 -19.79 -12.55 1.65
C GLY A 195 -20.59 -11.99 2.81
N ARG A 196 -20.47 -10.70 3.14
CA ARG A 196 -21.23 -10.00 4.22
C ARG A 196 -21.03 -10.62 5.60
N ASP A 197 -19.91 -11.25 5.84
CA ASP A 197 -19.52 -11.83 7.12
C ASP A 197 -18.56 -10.91 7.90
N TYR A 198 -18.07 -11.42 9.03
CA TYR A 198 -17.10 -10.68 9.84
C TYR A 198 -15.81 -10.40 9.08
N ASP A 199 -15.29 -11.41 8.36
CA ASP A 199 -14.09 -11.27 7.54
C ASP A 199 -14.25 -10.20 6.46
N ALA A 200 -15.43 -10.14 5.83
CA ALA A 200 -15.75 -9.09 4.86
C ALA A 200 -15.70 -7.70 5.49
N ALA A 201 -16.13 -7.52 6.73
CA ALA A 201 -16.05 -6.23 7.42
C ALA A 201 -14.59 -5.85 7.74
N VAL A 202 -13.76 -6.81 8.13
CA VAL A 202 -12.31 -6.58 8.34
C VAL A 202 -11.62 -6.26 7.00
N ILE A 203 -11.94 -6.98 5.92
CA ILE A 203 -11.43 -6.71 4.57
C ILE A 203 -11.84 -5.30 4.10
N VAL A 204 -13.07 -4.87 4.34
CA VAL A 204 -13.54 -3.50 4.05
C VAL A 204 -12.67 -2.47 4.78
N SER A 205 -12.40 -2.69 6.07
CA SER A 205 -11.53 -1.82 6.86
C SER A 205 -10.12 -1.71 6.26
N GLY A 206 -9.53 -2.85 5.88
CA GLY A 206 -8.24 -2.91 5.19
C GLY A 206 -8.27 -2.23 3.81
N THR A 207 -9.34 -2.45 3.05
CA THR A 207 -9.52 -1.85 1.71
C THR A 207 -9.59 -0.32 1.79
N CYS A 208 -10.20 0.27 2.81
CA CYS A 208 -10.15 1.72 3.04
C CYS A 208 -8.70 2.21 3.22
N GLY A 209 -7.89 1.44 3.93
CA GLY A 209 -6.50 1.77 4.20
C GLY A 209 -5.64 1.79 2.94
N PHE A 210 -5.62 0.72 2.15
CA PHE A 210 -4.77 0.67 0.95
C PHE A 210 -5.36 1.44 -0.23
N GLY A 211 -6.68 1.50 -0.36
CA GLY A 211 -7.33 2.16 -1.51
C GLY A 211 -7.24 3.69 -1.48
N MET A 212 -7.20 4.29 -0.29
CA MET A 212 -6.96 5.74 -0.13
C MET A 212 -5.52 6.06 0.26
N GLY A 213 -4.84 5.14 0.95
CA GLY A 213 -3.52 5.37 1.53
C GLY A 213 -2.48 4.39 1.01
N ALA A 214 -2.05 3.48 1.89
CA ALA A 214 -1.01 2.49 1.61
C ALA A 214 -1.26 1.19 2.38
N THR A 215 -0.58 0.11 1.99
CA THR A 215 -0.71 -1.20 2.64
C THR A 215 -0.48 -1.16 4.17
N PRO A 216 0.48 -0.40 4.73
CA PRO A 216 0.61 -0.26 6.18
C PRO A 216 -0.64 0.31 6.86
N ASN A 217 -1.34 1.24 6.22
CA ASN A 217 -2.59 1.79 6.74
C ASN A 217 -3.70 0.72 6.77
N ALA A 218 -3.74 -0.14 5.74
CA ALA A 218 -4.66 -1.26 5.71
C ALA A 218 -4.43 -2.22 6.88
N MET A 219 -3.17 -2.58 7.12
CA MET A 219 -2.79 -3.45 8.24
C MET A 219 -3.18 -2.84 9.59
N ALA A 220 -2.89 -1.54 9.80
CA ALA A 220 -3.25 -0.83 11.02
C ALA A 220 -4.78 -0.78 11.23
N ASN A 221 -5.55 -0.54 10.16
CA ASN A 221 -7.01 -0.53 10.23
C ASN A 221 -7.57 -1.92 10.58
N MET A 222 -7.06 -2.98 9.96
CA MET A 222 -7.49 -4.35 10.27
C MET A 222 -7.13 -4.73 11.69
N GLN A 223 -5.90 -4.41 12.12
CA GLN A 223 -5.45 -4.68 13.48
C GLN A 223 -6.36 -3.99 14.52
N ALA A 224 -6.70 -2.72 14.32
CA ALA A 224 -7.59 -1.99 15.22
C ALA A 224 -8.99 -2.64 15.35
N ILE A 225 -9.50 -3.29 14.31
CA ILE A 225 -10.75 -4.06 14.37
C ILE A 225 -10.53 -5.41 15.05
N CYS A 226 -9.47 -6.13 14.67
CA CYS A 226 -9.18 -7.45 15.20
C CYS A 226 -8.84 -7.41 16.70
N ASP A 227 -8.09 -6.42 17.17
CA ASP A 227 -7.77 -6.23 18.59
C ASP A 227 -9.02 -5.99 19.44
N LYS A 228 -10.05 -5.39 18.84
CA LYS A 228 -11.29 -5.06 19.54
C LYS A 228 -12.31 -6.19 19.55
N TYR A 229 -12.37 -7.01 18.49
CA TYR A 229 -13.44 -7.99 18.29
C TYR A 229 -12.91 -9.41 18.21
N SER A 230 -12.33 -9.81 17.07
CA SER A 230 -11.77 -11.14 16.83
C SER A 230 -10.78 -11.10 15.69
N PRO A 231 -9.73 -11.93 15.66
CA PRO A 231 -8.82 -12.01 14.55
C PRO A 231 -9.50 -12.54 13.27
N SER A 232 -8.97 -12.16 12.11
CA SER A 232 -9.43 -12.59 10.79
C SER A 232 -8.25 -13.00 9.93
N VAL A 233 -7.90 -14.29 9.93
CA VAL A 233 -6.80 -14.85 9.14
C VAL A 233 -6.99 -14.55 7.66
N LYS A 234 -8.22 -14.69 7.17
CA LYS A 234 -8.58 -14.45 5.79
C LYS A 234 -8.30 -13.01 5.33
N ALA A 235 -8.63 -12.02 6.17
CA ALA A 235 -8.35 -10.62 5.85
C ALA A 235 -6.85 -10.33 5.81
N TYR A 236 -6.08 -10.85 6.77
CA TYR A 236 -4.63 -10.68 6.84
C TYR A 236 -3.86 -11.35 5.69
N LEU A 237 -4.40 -12.40 5.10
CA LEU A 237 -3.84 -13.02 3.90
C LEU A 237 -4.23 -12.26 2.62
N LEU A 238 -5.51 -11.88 2.47
CA LEU A 238 -6.02 -11.29 1.24
C LEU A 238 -5.57 -9.84 1.04
N ILE A 239 -5.62 -9.00 2.07
CA ILE A 239 -5.38 -7.57 1.93
C ILE A 239 -3.94 -7.24 1.51
N PRO A 240 -2.89 -7.78 2.13
CA PRO A 240 -1.53 -7.54 1.67
C PRO A 240 -1.29 -8.06 0.25
N LEU A 241 -1.84 -9.23 -0.09
CA LEU A 241 -1.70 -9.81 -1.42
C LEU A 241 -2.37 -8.94 -2.49
N VAL A 242 -3.62 -8.52 -2.26
CA VAL A 242 -4.37 -7.68 -3.21
C VAL A 242 -3.80 -6.27 -3.25
N GLY A 243 -3.50 -5.67 -2.11
CA GLY A 243 -2.99 -4.30 -2.03
C GLY A 243 -1.58 -4.16 -2.60
N SER A 244 -0.65 -5.06 -2.26
CA SER A 244 0.74 -4.92 -2.68
C SER A 244 1.05 -5.46 -4.07
N LEU A 245 0.38 -6.54 -4.49
CA LEU A 245 0.64 -7.16 -5.79
C LEU A 245 -0.29 -6.63 -6.88
N PHE A 246 -1.61 -6.71 -6.65
CA PHE A 246 -2.57 -6.37 -7.70
C PHE A 246 -2.83 -4.86 -7.81
N ALA A 247 -3.13 -4.19 -6.71
CA ALA A 247 -3.50 -2.78 -6.76
C ALA A 247 -2.33 -1.91 -7.23
N ASP A 248 -1.12 -2.14 -6.73
CA ASP A 248 0.07 -1.38 -7.14
C ASP A 248 0.45 -1.66 -8.59
N PHE A 249 0.41 -2.92 -9.03
CA PHE A 249 0.70 -3.29 -10.41
C PHE A 249 -0.32 -2.70 -11.39
N LEU A 250 -1.63 -2.87 -11.11
CA LEU A 250 -2.70 -2.33 -11.97
C LEU A 250 -2.69 -0.81 -12.00
N ASN A 251 -2.47 -0.15 -10.86
CA ASN A 251 -2.36 1.30 -10.79
C ASN A 251 -1.20 1.82 -11.65
N SER A 252 -0.06 1.15 -11.59
CA SER A 252 1.10 1.48 -12.42
C SER A 252 0.80 1.30 -13.92
N LEU A 253 0.13 0.20 -14.28
CA LEU A 253 -0.25 -0.09 -15.65
C LEU A 253 -1.25 0.96 -16.18
N VAL A 254 -2.27 1.30 -15.41
CA VAL A 254 -3.26 2.33 -15.77
C VAL A 254 -2.57 3.67 -15.99
N ILE A 255 -1.67 4.08 -15.09
CA ILE A 255 -0.93 5.34 -15.23
C ILE A 255 -0.07 5.33 -16.49
N THR A 256 0.65 4.23 -16.74
CA THR A 256 1.48 4.09 -17.95
C THR A 256 0.64 4.23 -19.22
N VAL A 257 -0.55 3.60 -19.23
CA VAL A 257 -1.49 3.74 -20.35
C VAL A 257 -1.90 5.20 -20.53
N PHE A 258 -2.36 5.87 -19.46
CA PHE A 258 -2.77 7.27 -19.54
C PHE A 258 -1.65 8.19 -20.04
N ILE A 259 -0.43 8.03 -19.54
CA ILE A 259 0.73 8.85 -19.94
C ILE A 259 1.07 8.66 -21.42
N ASN A 260 0.92 7.45 -21.97
CA ASN A 260 1.25 7.19 -23.37
C ASN A 260 0.12 7.58 -24.36
N PHE A 261 -1.08 7.92 -23.85
CA PHE A 261 -2.22 8.35 -24.68
C PHE A 261 -2.46 9.87 -24.64
N ILE A 262 -1.78 10.60 -23.76
CA ILE A 262 -1.79 12.08 -23.68
C ILE A 262 -0.58 12.64 -24.42
#